data_5106b1f2d5bc477548ba0b157ffa382f
#
_entry.id   5106b1f2d5bc477548ba0b157ffa382f
#
_cell.length_a   1.000
_cell.length_b   1.000
_cell.length_c   1.000
_cell.angle_alpha   90.00
_cell.angle_beta   90.00
_cell.angle_gamma   90.00
#
_symmetry.space_group_name_H-M   'P 1'
#
loop_
_entity.id
_entity.type
_entity.pdbx_description
1 polymer ?
#
loop_
_entity_poly.entity_id
_entity_poly.type
_entity_poly.pdbx_seq_one_letter_code
_entity_poly.pdbx_strand_id
1 'polypeptide(L)'
;MKQTICGLAVLAALSSAPVFAHQEGDFIVRAGIASVVPNDSSDKVLNTQSELAVNSNTQLGLTLGYMFTDNISFEVLAATPFSHKISTSGGELGSLGDIGETKHLPPTFMVQYYFGEANSTFRPYVGAGLNYTTFFDESFNGTGTNAGLSDLKLDDSWGVAANVGFDYMLNDSWFLNASVWYANIETTATYKYGGAAQSTDVKINPWVFMIAGGYKF
;
A
#
# COMPACT_ATOMS: atom_id res chain seq x y z
N MET A 1 25.88 -6.47 40.87
CA MET A 1 25.42 -7.57 40.02
C MET A 1 25.52 -7.12 38.58
N LYS A 2 26.50 -7.63 37.84
CA LYS A 2 26.75 -7.27 36.41
C LYS A 2 25.95 -8.24 35.54
N GLN A 3 24.98 -7.76 34.79
CA GLN A 3 24.28 -8.57 33.78
C GLN A 3 25.07 -8.52 32.51
N THR A 4 25.61 -9.67 32.11
CA THR A 4 26.33 -9.92 30.88
C THR A 4 25.28 -10.16 29.77
N ILE A 5 25.14 -9.22 28.84
CA ILE A 5 24.34 -9.40 27.62
C ILE A 5 25.19 -10.22 26.66
N CYS A 6 24.86 -11.50 26.50
CA CYS A 6 25.38 -12.33 25.42
C CYS A 6 24.70 -11.96 24.11
N GLY A 7 25.39 -11.17 23.28
CA GLY A 7 25.00 -10.96 21.89
C GLY A 7 25.21 -12.23 21.10
N LEU A 8 24.12 -12.81 20.59
CA LEU A 8 24.15 -13.95 19.67
C LEU A 8 24.55 -13.44 18.27
N ALA A 9 25.84 -13.48 17.96
CA ALA A 9 26.32 -13.28 16.60
C ALA A 9 26.19 -14.63 15.85
N VAL A 10 25.12 -14.79 15.10
CA VAL A 10 25.00 -15.87 14.11
C VAL A 10 25.74 -15.43 12.85
N LEU A 11 27.03 -15.73 12.76
CA LEU A 11 27.76 -15.72 11.51
C LEU A 11 27.41 -17.03 10.78
N ALA A 12 26.41 -17.01 9.91
CA ALA A 12 26.23 -18.04 8.91
C ALA A 12 27.34 -17.87 7.87
N ALA A 13 28.28 -18.85 7.79
CA ALA A 13 29.20 -18.97 6.69
C ALA A 13 28.39 -19.33 5.44
N LEU A 14 28.08 -18.34 4.61
CA LEU A 14 27.45 -18.52 3.31
C LEU A 14 28.49 -19.12 2.38
N SER A 15 28.33 -20.40 2.02
CA SER A 15 29.03 -21.03 0.93
C SER A 15 28.70 -20.23 -0.35
N SER A 16 29.76 -19.73 -1.01
CA SER A 16 29.65 -18.95 -2.25
C SER A 16 29.42 -19.85 -3.46
N ALA A 17 28.28 -20.53 -3.54
CA ALA A 17 27.72 -20.92 -4.82
C ALA A 17 27.21 -19.66 -5.54
N PRO A 18 27.34 -19.52 -6.87
CA PRO A 18 26.75 -18.41 -7.58
C PRO A 18 25.24 -18.49 -7.40
N VAL A 19 24.69 -17.60 -6.60
CA VAL A 19 23.25 -17.43 -6.40
C VAL A 19 22.77 -16.54 -7.54
N PHE A 20 21.93 -17.08 -8.42
CA PHE A 20 21.26 -16.27 -9.42
C PHE A 20 20.03 -15.62 -8.79
N ALA A 21 20.02 -14.29 -8.71
CA ALA A 21 18.88 -13.58 -8.14
C ALA A 21 17.65 -13.68 -9.06
N HIS A 22 17.54 -12.78 -10.02
CA HIS A 22 16.43 -12.79 -10.96
C HIS A 22 17.01 -12.71 -12.38
N GLN A 23 16.50 -13.56 -13.28
CA GLN A 23 16.94 -13.64 -14.66
C GLN A 23 15.71 -13.65 -15.59
N GLU A 24 15.96 -13.41 -16.86
CA GLU A 24 14.93 -13.49 -17.91
C GLU A 24 14.16 -14.81 -17.82
N GLY A 25 12.83 -14.74 -17.82
CA GLY A 25 11.93 -15.88 -17.75
C GLY A 25 11.47 -16.25 -16.33
N ASP A 26 12.09 -15.72 -15.27
CA ASP A 26 11.70 -16.03 -13.90
C ASP A 26 10.30 -15.47 -13.57
N PHE A 27 9.47 -16.29 -12.89
CA PHE A 27 8.30 -15.84 -12.16
C PHE A 27 8.66 -15.58 -10.69
N ILE A 28 8.21 -14.47 -10.19
CA ILE A 28 8.51 -13.97 -8.84
C ILE A 28 7.22 -13.82 -8.07
N VAL A 29 7.13 -14.45 -6.90
CA VAL A 29 6.01 -14.28 -5.98
C VAL A 29 6.55 -13.73 -4.66
N ARG A 30 5.91 -12.71 -4.13
CA ARG A 30 6.19 -12.17 -2.79
C ARG A 30 4.93 -12.21 -1.94
N ALA A 31 5.08 -12.58 -0.69
CA ALA A 31 4.02 -12.54 0.32
C ALA A 31 4.56 -11.95 1.61
N GLY A 32 3.84 -10.99 2.17
CA GLY A 32 4.32 -10.30 3.35
C GLY A 32 3.32 -9.33 3.96
N ILE A 33 3.81 -8.47 4.81
CA ILE A 33 3.02 -7.45 5.49
C ILE A 33 3.15 -6.16 4.70
N ALA A 34 1.99 -5.58 4.31
CA ALA A 34 1.88 -4.29 3.65
C ALA A 34 1.12 -3.31 4.56
N SER A 35 1.74 -2.19 4.89
CA SER A 35 1.17 -1.12 5.70
C SER A 35 0.90 0.10 4.83
N VAL A 36 -0.38 0.44 4.68
CA VAL A 36 -0.84 1.63 3.96
C VAL A 36 -0.92 2.80 4.92
N VAL A 37 -0.19 3.86 4.61
CA VAL A 37 -0.14 5.11 5.37
C VAL A 37 -0.64 6.22 4.47
N PRO A 38 -1.91 6.66 4.60
CA PRO A 38 -2.46 7.76 3.84
C PRO A 38 -1.67 9.07 4.07
N ASN A 39 -1.53 9.85 3.01
CA ASN A 39 -1.11 11.24 3.04
C ASN A 39 -2.29 12.08 2.55
N ASP A 40 -3.38 11.97 3.30
CA ASP A 40 -4.71 12.40 2.90
C ASP A 40 -4.92 13.90 3.03
N SER A 41 -5.77 14.42 2.16
CA SER A 41 -6.37 15.74 2.21
C SER A 41 -7.72 15.70 1.49
N SER A 42 -8.63 16.59 1.85
CA SER A 42 -9.91 16.70 1.17
C SER A 42 -10.32 18.16 0.97
N ASP A 43 -11.30 18.36 0.11
CA ASP A 43 -12.06 19.61 0.10
C ASP A 43 -12.81 19.76 1.43
N LYS A 44 -13.24 20.99 1.68
CA LYS A 44 -13.98 21.33 2.90
C LYS A 44 -15.35 20.67 2.92
N VAL A 45 -15.66 20.01 4.03
CA VAL A 45 -16.92 19.29 4.21
C VAL A 45 -18.04 20.26 4.56
N LEU A 46 -19.18 20.19 3.86
CA LEU A 46 -20.40 20.96 4.13
C LEU A 46 -20.19 22.49 4.27
N ASN A 47 -19.24 23.05 3.48
CA ASN A 47 -18.85 24.47 3.59
C ASN A 47 -18.34 24.90 4.98
N THR A 48 -17.91 23.95 5.81
CA THR A 48 -17.20 24.21 7.09
C THR A 48 -15.70 24.32 6.85
N GLN A 49 -14.91 24.51 7.91
CA GLN A 49 -13.43 24.44 7.84
C GLN A 49 -12.89 23.01 8.11
N SER A 50 -13.78 22.01 8.12
CA SER A 50 -13.42 20.61 8.40
C SER A 50 -13.05 19.85 7.14
N GLU A 51 -12.16 18.87 7.28
CA GLU A 51 -11.68 17.98 6.23
C GLU A 51 -11.95 16.51 6.60
N LEU A 52 -11.97 15.63 5.60
CA LEU A 52 -11.98 14.18 5.82
C LEU A 52 -10.55 13.68 6.01
N ALA A 53 -10.38 12.73 6.91
CA ALA A 53 -9.13 12.07 7.18
C ALA A 53 -9.33 10.55 7.19
N VAL A 54 -8.27 9.82 6.81
CA VAL A 54 -8.28 8.36 6.65
C VAL A 54 -7.14 7.75 7.48
N ASN A 55 -7.44 6.76 8.31
CA ASN A 55 -6.44 6.11 9.14
C ASN A 55 -5.56 5.12 8.35
N SER A 56 -4.37 4.83 8.87
CA SER A 56 -3.50 3.76 8.32
C SER A 56 -4.07 2.37 8.61
N ASN A 57 -3.75 1.41 7.73
CA ASN A 57 -4.12 0.01 7.88
C ASN A 57 -3.02 -0.93 7.40
N THR A 58 -2.92 -2.10 8.00
CA THR A 58 -1.91 -3.11 7.66
C THR A 58 -2.58 -4.42 7.33
N GLN A 59 -2.20 -5.01 6.19
CA GLN A 59 -2.78 -6.22 5.63
C GLN A 59 -1.72 -7.14 5.03
N LEU A 60 -2.14 -8.34 4.62
CA LEU A 60 -1.32 -9.23 3.81
C LEU A 60 -1.19 -8.66 2.39
N GLY A 61 0.04 -8.38 1.98
CA GLY A 61 0.40 -7.99 0.62
C GLY A 61 0.93 -9.18 -0.16
N LEU A 62 0.54 -9.27 -1.43
CA LEU A 62 0.99 -10.27 -2.39
C LEU A 62 1.45 -9.58 -3.66
N THR A 63 2.59 -10.00 -4.23
CA THR A 63 2.98 -9.58 -5.57
C THR A 63 3.27 -10.79 -6.45
N LEU A 64 2.94 -10.64 -7.74
CA LEU A 64 3.28 -11.58 -8.78
C LEU A 64 4.05 -10.82 -9.86
N GLY A 65 5.28 -11.23 -10.12
CA GLY A 65 6.16 -10.63 -11.10
C GLY A 65 6.63 -11.61 -12.16
N TYR A 66 7.01 -11.08 -13.32
CA TYR A 66 7.66 -11.81 -14.41
C TYR A 66 8.83 -11.00 -14.95
N MET A 67 10.00 -11.64 -15.07
CA MET A 67 11.20 -11.03 -15.61
C MET A 67 11.21 -11.12 -17.12
N PHE A 68 11.05 -10.00 -17.84
CA PHE A 68 11.17 -9.94 -19.29
C PHE A 68 12.63 -9.97 -19.76
N THR A 69 13.52 -9.46 -18.93
CA THR A 69 14.98 -9.51 -19.08
C THR A 69 15.59 -9.66 -17.70
N ASP A 70 16.89 -9.83 -17.61
CA ASP A 70 17.61 -9.87 -16.33
C ASP A 70 17.39 -8.59 -15.47
N ASN A 71 16.98 -7.50 -16.06
CA ASN A 71 16.82 -6.21 -15.38
C ASN A 71 15.41 -5.62 -15.43
N ILE A 72 14.51 -6.11 -16.28
CA ILE A 72 13.17 -5.54 -16.45
C ILE A 72 12.12 -6.57 -16.07
N SER A 73 11.25 -6.21 -15.15
CA SER A 73 10.08 -7.01 -14.78
C SER A 73 8.77 -6.25 -14.95
N PHE A 74 7.71 -7.02 -15.06
CA PHE A 74 6.34 -6.56 -14.80
C PHE A 74 5.87 -7.19 -13.49
N GLU A 75 5.25 -6.39 -12.62
CA GLU A 75 4.74 -6.86 -11.34
C GLU A 75 3.31 -6.37 -11.11
N VAL A 76 2.49 -7.23 -10.54
CA VAL A 76 1.16 -6.89 -10.03
C VAL A 76 1.18 -7.00 -8.52
N LEU A 77 0.89 -5.91 -7.83
CA LEU A 77 0.61 -5.90 -6.39
C LEU A 77 -0.88 -6.11 -6.17
N ALA A 78 -1.20 -7.04 -5.31
CA ALA A 78 -2.53 -7.25 -4.75
C ALA A 78 -2.42 -7.37 -3.22
N ALA A 79 -3.52 -7.15 -2.53
CA ALA A 79 -3.60 -7.31 -1.08
C ALA A 79 -4.98 -7.85 -0.68
N THR A 80 -5.10 -8.34 0.54
CA THR A 80 -6.44 -8.47 1.14
C THR A 80 -7.04 -7.07 1.32
N PRO A 81 -8.39 -6.94 1.27
CA PRO A 81 -9.02 -5.64 1.37
C PRO A 81 -8.54 -4.84 2.59
N PHE A 82 -8.11 -3.62 2.35
CA PHE A 82 -7.82 -2.68 3.43
C PHE A 82 -9.13 -2.09 3.94
N SER A 83 -9.25 -1.96 5.27
CA SER A 83 -10.38 -1.30 5.92
C SER A 83 -9.90 -0.02 6.57
N HIS A 84 -10.54 1.08 6.23
CA HIS A 84 -10.19 2.40 6.73
C HIS A 84 -11.37 3.05 7.41
N LYS A 85 -11.11 3.69 8.54
CA LYS A 85 -12.04 4.60 9.17
C LYS A 85 -11.93 5.96 8.53
N ILE A 86 -13.08 6.57 8.33
CA ILE A 86 -13.22 7.95 7.85
C ILE A 86 -13.54 8.81 9.07
N SER A 87 -12.73 9.83 9.29
CA SER A 87 -12.94 10.78 10.37
C SER A 87 -12.99 12.21 9.84
N THR A 88 -13.56 13.10 10.62
CA THR A 88 -13.49 14.54 10.39
C THR A 88 -12.34 15.13 11.19
N SER A 89 -11.62 16.08 10.59
CA SER A 89 -10.52 16.79 11.23
C SER A 89 -10.65 18.29 11.04
N GLY A 90 -10.13 19.06 11.97
CA GLY A 90 -10.22 20.53 11.95
C GLY A 90 -11.65 21.08 12.02
N GLY A 91 -11.79 22.39 12.02
CA GLY A 91 -13.06 23.12 11.91
C GLY A 91 -14.14 22.71 12.91
N GLU A 92 -15.38 22.95 12.51
CA GLU A 92 -16.56 22.74 13.37
C GLU A 92 -16.93 21.26 13.55
N LEU A 93 -16.66 20.42 12.55
CA LEU A 93 -16.97 18.99 12.56
C LEU A 93 -15.85 18.13 13.12
N GLY A 94 -14.64 18.70 13.32
CA GLY A 94 -13.47 17.93 13.77
C GLY A 94 -13.65 17.25 15.13
N SER A 95 -14.60 17.69 15.94
CA SER A 95 -14.94 17.05 17.23
C SER A 95 -15.76 15.76 17.10
N LEU A 96 -16.30 15.44 15.90
CA LEU A 96 -17.07 14.22 15.67
C LEU A 96 -16.19 12.96 15.68
N GLY A 97 -14.90 13.10 15.28
CA GLY A 97 -13.99 11.94 15.17
C GLY A 97 -14.39 10.99 14.06
N ASP A 98 -14.40 9.69 14.34
CA ASP A 98 -14.76 8.65 13.38
C ASP A 98 -16.26 8.74 13.02
N ILE A 99 -16.56 8.97 11.73
CA ILE A 99 -17.93 9.12 11.21
C ILE A 99 -18.37 7.97 10.30
N GLY A 100 -17.42 7.17 9.78
CA GLY A 100 -17.72 6.09 8.85
C GLY A 100 -16.53 5.20 8.58
N GLU A 101 -16.73 4.26 7.67
CA GLU A 101 -15.71 3.32 7.22
C GLU A 101 -15.88 2.97 5.75
N THR A 102 -14.80 2.53 5.13
CA THR A 102 -14.76 2.00 3.76
C THR A 102 -13.74 0.89 3.65
N LYS A 103 -13.95 -0.02 2.71
CA LYS A 103 -12.93 -0.97 2.28
C LYS A 103 -12.46 -0.65 0.87
N HIS A 104 -11.21 -0.95 0.57
CA HIS A 104 -10.71 -0.82 -0.78
C HIS A 104 -9.75 -1.95 -1.19
N LEU A 105 -9.67 -2.16 -2.49
CA LEU A 105 -8.67 -3.01 -3.15
C LEU A 105 -7.92 -2.16 -4.17
N PRO A 106 -6.59 -1.97 -4.00
CA PRO A 106 -5.76 -1.17 -4.88
C PRO A 106 -4.83 -2.02 -5.75
N PRO A 107 -5.29 -2.89 -6.68
CA PRO A 107 -4.39 -3.56 -7.60
C PRO A 107 -3.50 -2.54 -8.31
N THR A 108 -2.19 -2.83 -8.33
CA THR A 108 -1.19 -1.92 -8.88
C THR A 108 -0.30 -2.68 -9.86
N PHE A 109 -0.15 -2.15 -11.07
CA PHE A 109 0.58 -2.73 -12.19
C PHE A 109 1.86 -1.94 -12.41
N MET A 110 3.02 -2.59 -12.29
CA MET A 110 4.32 -1.93 -12.29
C MET A 110 5.23 -2.51 -13.36
N VAL A 111 6.01 -1.66 -13.99
CA VAL A 111 7.24 -2.03 -14.67
C VAL A 111 8.39 -1.62 -13.76
N GLN A 112 9.29 -2.56 -13.49
CA GLN A 112 10.42 -2.36 -12.58
C GLN A 112 11.74 -2.56 -13.30
N TYR A 113 12.74 -1.77 -12.92
CA TYR A 113 14.12 -1.94 -13.36
C TYR A 113 14.99 -2.34 -12.16
N TYR A 114 15.61 -3.51 -12.27
CA TYR A 114 16.55 -4.05 -11.29
C TYR A 114 17.98 -3.64 -11.63
N PHE A 115 18.66 -3.08 -10.65
CA PHE A 115 20.08 -2.74 -10.78
C PHE A 115 20.96 -3.95 -10.46
N GLY A 116 22.19 -3.95 -10.99
CA GLY A 116 23.15 -5.01 -10.81
C GLY A 116 22.97 -6.16 -11.81
N GLU A 117 23.74 -7.22 -11.60
CA GLU A 117 23.75 -8.41 -12.46
C GLU A 117 22.78 -9.48 -11.93
N ALA A 118 22.35 -10.41 -12.80
CA ALA A 118 21.43 -11.49 -12.44
C ALA A 118 21.98 -12.41 -11.33
N ASN A 119 23.28 -12.47 -11.13
CA ASN A 119 23.95 -13.24 -10.08
C ASN A 119 24.20 -12.45 -8.79
N SER A 120 23.71 -11.22 -8.68
CA SER A 120 23.90 -10.39 -7.48
C SER A 120 22.99 -10.86 -6.35
N THR A 121 23.52 -11.11 -5.17
CA THR A 121 22.74 -11.47 -3.98
C THR A 121 21.79 -10.34 -3.54
N PHE A 122 22.18 -9.09 -3.78
CA PHE A 122 21.39 -7.90 -3.46
C PHE A 122 21.00 -7.18 -4.74
N ARG A 123 19.70 -7.10 -5.00
CA ARG A 123 19.09 -6.52 -6.22
C ARG A 123 18.15 -5.37 -5.85
N PRO A 124 18.63 -4.13 -5.78
CA PRO A 124 17.76 -2.99 -5.66
C PRO A 124 17.02 -2.73 -6.97
N TYR A 125 15.81 -2.15 -6.86
CA TYR A 125 14.98 -1.83 -8.01
C TYR A 125 14.20 -0.55 -7.81
N VAL A 126 13.78 0.03 -8.92
CA VAL A 126 12.81 1.12 -8.99
C VAL A 126 11.75 0.76 -10.00
N GLY A 127 10.55 1.26 -9.81
CA GLY A 127 9.46 0.99 -10.75
C GLY A 127 8.48 2.15 -10.86
N ALA A 128 7.75 2.12 -11.97
CA ALA A 128 6.64 3.03 -12.25
C ALA A 128 5.49 2.25 -12.88
N GLY A 129 4.27 2.72 -12.66
CA GLY A 129 3.10 1.99 -13.13
C GLY A 129 1.78 2.70 -12.89
N LEU A 130 0.72 1.92 -12.91
CA LEU A 130 -0.66 2.37 -12.74
C LEU A 130 -1.30 1.66 -11.55
N ASN A 131 -2.00 2.43 -10.75
CA ASN A 131 -2.87 1.93 -9.71
C ASN A 131 -4.32 2.07 -10.14
N TYR A 132 -5.11 1.04 -9.89
CA TYR A 132 -6.57 1.09 -9.90
C TYR A 132 -7.06 0.80 -8.49
N THR A 133 -7.88 1.66 -7.93
CA THR A 133 -8.47 1.45 -6.60
C THR A 133 -9.98 1.43 -6.71
N THR A 134 -10.58 0.34 -6.25
CA THR A 134 -12.03 0.23 -6.10
C THR A 134 -12.41 0.25 -4.62
N PHE A 135 -13.46 1.00 -4.30
CA PHE A 135 -14.00 1.14 -2.95
C PHE A 135 -15.30 0.34 -2.83
N PHE A 136 -15.57 -0.17 -1.63
CA PHE A 136 -16.78 -0.94 -1.33
C PHE A 136 -17.04 -0.98 0.18
N ASP A 137 -18.23 -1.43 0.58
CA ASP A 137 -18.68 -1.49 1.97
C ASP A 137 -18.60 -0.13 2.67
N GLU A 138 -18.85 0.96 1.93
CA GLU A 138 -18.86 2.32 2.47
C GLU A 138 -20.09 2.54 3.34
N SER A 139 -19.88 3.02 4.55
CA SER A 139 -20.96 3.30 5.46
C SER A 139 -20.63 4.38 6.47
N PHE A 140 -21.63 5.16 6.86
CA PHE A 140 -21.54 5.98 8.06
C PHE A 140 -21.84 5.15 9.30
N ASN A 141 -21.10 5.38 10.37
CA ASN A 141 -21.37 4.80 11.67
C ASN A 141 -22.47 5.59 12.43
N GLY A 142 -22.73 5.20 13.69
CA GLY A 142 -23.74 5.89 14.52
C GLY A 142 -23.44 7.37 14.74
N THR A 143 -22.17 7.80 14.79
CA THR A 143 -21.80 9.22 14.90
C THR A 143 -22.17 9.98 13.63
N GLY A 144 -21.80 9.44 12.46
CA GLY A 144 -22.13 10.06 11.17
C GLY A 144 -23.63 10.14 10.93
N THR A 145 -24.37 9.05 11.19
CA THR A 145 -25.84 9.03 11.02
C THR A 145 -26.55 9.95 11.98
N ASN A 146 -26.10 10.07 13.23
CA ASN A 146 -26.67 11.03 14.21
C ASN A 146 -26.35 12.49 13.82
N ALA A 147 -25.26 12.73 13.09
CA ALA A 147 -24.95 14.03 12.52
C ALA A 147 -25.77 14.35 11.25
N GLY A 148 -26.63 13.42 10.79
CA GLY A 148 -27.50 13.62 9.62
C GLY A 148 -26.89 13.18 8.29
N LEU A 149 -25.78 12.40 8.32
CA LEU A 149 -25.12 11.85 7.14
C LEU A 149 -25.72 10.47 6.75
N SER A 150 -25.88 10.24 5.46
CA SER A 150 -26.34 8.95 4.91
C SER A 150 -25.83 8.72 3.48
N ASP A 151 -26.00 7.49 2.97
CA ASP A 151 -25.77 7.10 1.56
C ASP A 151 -24.34 7.41 1.07
N LEU A 152 -23.31 7.04 1.86
CA LEU A 152 -21.92 7.22 1.49
C LEU A 152 -21.55 6.35 0.28
N LYS A 153 -20.90 6.94 -0.71
CA LYS A 153 -20.30 6.31 -1.88
C LYS A 153 -18.96 6.95 -2.19
N LEU A 154 -17.98 6.15 -2.61
CA LEU A 154 -16.71 6.62 -3.11
C LEU A 154 -16.52 6.13 -4.56
N ASP A 155 -16.09 7.02 -5.43
CA ASP A 155 -15.81 6.70 -6.82
C ASP A 155 -14.49 5.92 -6.92
N ASP A 156 -14.41 4.99 -7.89
CA ASP A 156 -13.17 4.29 -8.21
C ASP A 156 -12.10 5.26 -8.71
N SER A 157 -10.84 4.92 -8.46
CA SER A 157 -9.68 5.77 -8.78
C SER A 157 -8.72 5.09 -9.73
N TRP A 158 -8.22 5.83 -10.72
CA TRP A 158 -7.06 5.48 -11.51
C TRP A 158 -5.95 6.50 -11.27
N GLY A 159 -4.73 6.04 -10.99
CA GLY A 159 -3.62 6.92 -10.74
C GLY A 159 -2.27 6.31 -11.12
N VAL A 160 -1.24 7.13 -11.09
CA VAL A 160 0.13 6.69 -11.28
C VAL A 160 0.66 6.10 -9.97
N ALA A 161 1.57 5.13 -10.11
CA ALA A 161 2.27 4.55 -8.97
C ALA A 161 3.78 4.51 -9.23
N ALA A 162 4.55 4.55 -8.15
CA ALA A 162 5.99 4.38 -8.18
C ALA A 162 6.42 3.52 -6.99
N ASN A 163 7.50 2.76 -7.14
CA ASN A 163 8.10 2.03 -6.04
C ASN A 163 9.62 2.03 -6.09
N VAL A 164 10.20 1.78 -4.95
CA VAL A 164 11.61 1.47 -4.76
C VAL A 164 11.72 0.35 -3.75
N GLY A 165 12.63 -0.57 -3.99
CA GLY A 165 12.83 -1.69 -3.09
C GLY A 165 14.11 -2.43 -3.38
N PHE A 166 14.28 -3.53 -2.69
CA PHE A 166 15.36 -4.48 -2.96
C PHE A 166 14.95 -5.91 -2.63
N ASP A 167 15.55 -6.85 -3.32
CA ASP A 167 15.52 -8.26 -3.02
C ASP A 167 16.89 -8.69 -2.50
N TYR A 168 16.91 -9.49 -1.43
CA TYR A 168 18.11 -10.09 -0.86
C TYR A 168 17.97 -11.61 -0.92
N MET A 169 18.76 -12.25 -1.79
CA MET A 169 18.70 -13.69 -2.00
C MET A 169 19.23 -14.45 -0.79
N LEU A 170 18.45 -15.41 -0.31
CA LEU A 170 18.83 -16.36 0.72
C LEU A 170 19.44 -17.63 0.11
N ASN A 171 18.96 -18.01 -1.06
CA ASN A 171 19.45 -19.11 -1.92
C ASN A 171 18.93 -18.88 -3.35
N ASP A 172 19.04 -19.86 -4.22
CA ASP A 172 18.68 -19.75 -5.65
C ASP A 172 17.18 -19.46 -5.90
N SER A 173 16.31 -19.70 -4.93
CA SER A 173 14.87 -19.55 -5.08
C SER A 173 14.22 -18.61 -4.06
N TRP A 174 14.70 -18.61 -2.82
CA TRP A 174 14.12 -17.81 -1.73
C TRP A 174 14.87 -16.51 -1.52
N PHE A 175 14.12 -15.44 -1.26
CA PHE A 175 14.68 -14.12 -0.98
C PHE A 175 13.80 -13.34 0.01
N LEU A 176 14.38 -12.30 0.58
CA LEU A 176 13.70 -11.29 1.37
C LEU A 176 13.52 -10.05 0.53
N ASN A 177 12.36 -9.40 0.66
CA ASN A 177 12.05 -8.14 0.01
C ASN A 177 11.72 -7.08 1.05
N ALA A 178 12.19 -5.85 0.79
CA ALA A 178 11.67 -4.67 1.44
C ALA A 178 11.42 -3.60 0.36
N SER A 179 10.25 -2.95 0.43
CA SER A 179 9.84 -1.98 -0.58
C SER A 179 8.97 -0.87 -0.01
N VAL A 180 9.05 0.27 -0.67
CA VAL A 180 8.21 1.44 -0.42
C VAL A 180 7.53 1.81 -1.73
N TRP A 181 6.23 2.05 -1.66
CA TRP A 181 5.37 2.37 -2.78
C TRP A 181 4.68 3.70 -2.53
N TYR A 182 4.41 4.40 -3.58
CA TYR A 182 3.53 5.56 -3.61
C TYR A 182 2.49 5.34 -4.70
N ALA A 183 1.22 5.63 -4.41
CA ALA A 183 0.17 5.63 -5.40
C ALA A 183 -0.60 6.96 -5.33
N ASN A 184 -0.89 7.54 -6.49
CA ASN A 184 -1.83 8.63 -6.56
C ASN A 184 -3.25 8.02 -6.56
N ILE A 185 -4.02 8.29 -5.51
CA ILE A 185 -5.39 7.83 -5.33
C ILE A 185 -6.25 9.03 -4.98
N GLU A 186 -7.14 9.40 -5.91
CA GLU A 186 -8.09 10.49 -5.74
C GLU A 186 -9.49 9.96 -5.98
N THR A 187 -10.44 10.28 -5.12
CA THR A 187 -11.84 9.83 -5.20
C THR A 187 -12.79 10.96 -4.83
N THR A 188 -14.00 10.89 -5.33
CA THR A 188 -15.08 11.76 -4.91
C THR A 188 -16.01 11.01 -3.97
N ALA A 189 -16.13 11.49 -2.74
CA ALA A 189 -17.09 11.01 -1.77
C ALA A 189 -18.44 11.70 -2.01
N THR A 190 -19.46 10.93 -2.37
CA THR A 190 -20.84 11.39 -2.50
C THR A 190 -21.66 10.88 -1.32
N TYR A 191 -22.50 11.73 -0.75
CA TYR A 191 -23.30 11.40 0.42
C TYR A 191 -24.52 12.34 0.53
N LYS A 192 -25.41 12.07 1.49
CA LYS A 192 -26.50 12.98 1.84
C LYS A 192 -26.28 13.59 3.22
N TYR A 193 -26.64 14.87 3.37
CA TYR A 193 -26.73 15.56 4.65
C TYR A 193 -28.11 16.17 4.81
N GLY A 194 -28.84 15.73 5.85
CA GLY A 194 -30.25 16.16 6.03
C GLY A 194 -31.14 15.84 4.82
N GLY A 195 -30.80 14.80 4.03
CA GLY A 195 -31.50 14.42 2.81
C GLY A 195 -31.02 15.13 1.54
N ALA A 196 -30.19 16.17 1.61
CA ALA A 196 -29.63 16.88 0.47
C ALA A 196 -28.34 16.23 0.00
N ALA A 197 -28.19 16.04 -1.33
CA ALA A 197 -26.99 15.48 -1.93
C ALA A 197 -25.78 16.41 -1.76
N GLN A 198 -24.65 15.82 -1.40
CA GLN A 198 -23.36 16.49 -1.20
C GLN A 198 -22.25 15.68 -1.89
N SER A 199 -21.13 16.34 -2.18
CA SER A 199 -19.91 15.70 -2.65
C SER A 199 -18.68 16.39 -2.07
N THR A 200 -17.59 15.63 -1.90
CA THR A 200 -16.31 16.11 -1.40
C THR A 200 -15.19 15.36 -2.10
N ASP A 201 -14.26 16.05 -2.73
CA ASP A 201 -13.10 15.43 -3.33
C ASP A 201 -12.06 15.09 -2.25
N VAL A 202 -11.56 13.88 -2.30
CA VAL A 202 -10.62 13.31 -1.33
C VAL A 202 -9.39 12.79 -2.04
N LYS A 203 -8.22 13.23 -1.60
CA LYS A 203 -6.91 12.74 -2.03
C LYS A 203 -6.35 11.87 -0.92
N ILE A 204 -6.06 10.60 -1.22
CA ILE A 204 -5.53 9.65 -0.23
C ILE A 204 -4.03 9.54 -0.38
N ASN A 205 -3.52 9.44 -1.62
CA ASN A 205 -2.11 9.46 -1.99
C ASN A 205 -1.16 8.73 -1.01
N PRO A 206 -1.41 7.43 -0.73
CA PRO A 206 -0.74 6.72 0.34
C PRO A 206 0.70 6.39 0.02
N TRP A 207 1.50 6.31 1.08
CA TRP A 207 2.71 5.52 1.10
C TRP A 207 2.38 4.10 1.57
N VAL A 208 2.98 3.10 0.92
CA VAL A 208 2.85 1.69 1.33
C VAL A 208 4.24 1.15 1.63
N PHE A 209 4.40 0.61 2.82
CA PHE A 209 5.63 -0.04 3.27
C PHE A 209 5.39 -1.55 3.30
N MET A 210 6.23 -2.31 2.60
CA MET A 210 6.09 -3.77 2.54
C MET A 210 7.39 -4.46 2.93
N ILE A 211 7.26 -5.50 3.74
CA ILE A 211 8.31 -6.48 4.03
C ILE A 211 7.75 -7.85 3.70
N ALA A 212 8.45 -8.61 2.87
CA ALA A 212 7.97 -9.87 2.34
C ALA A 212 9.06 -10.93 2.25
N GLY A 213 8.66 -12.19 2.33
CA GLY A 213 9.40 -13.30 1.77
C GLY A 213 9.01 -13.49 0.31
N GLY A 214 9.98 -13.83 -0.54
CA GLY A 214 9.73 -14.09 -1.94
C GLY A 214 10.30 -15.42 -2.39
N TYR A 215 9.70 -15.92 -3.46
CA TYR A 215 10.12 -17.13 -4.14
C TYR A 215 10.13 -16.90 -5.65
N LYS A 216 11.18 -17.37 -6.31
CA LYS A 216 11.26 -17.39 -7.77
C LYS A 216 11.22 -18.81 -8.31
N PHE A 217 10.53 -18.97 -9.41
CA PHE A 217 10.33 -20.22 -10.12
C PHE A 217 11.16 -20.24 -11.41
#